data_981f8a6bff91a7043747127a504a26f3
#
_entry.id   981f8a6bff91a7043747127a504a26f3
#
_cell.length_a   1.000
_cell.length_b   1.000
_cell.length_c   1.000
_cell.angle_alpha   90.00
_cell.angle_beta   90.00
_cell.angle_gamma   90.00
#
_symmetry.space_group_name_H-M   'P 1'
#
loop_
_entity.id
_entity.type
_entity.pdbx_description
1 polymer ?
#
loop_
_entity_poly.entity_id
_entity_poly.type
_entity_poly.pdbx_seq_one_letter_code
_entity_poly.pdbx_strand_id
1 'polypeptide(L)'
;MKIDTSAWGWFQIGKLFDKFETGKGHDTLLGYGDACLYLGAKKSDNGVMRTCATDESMLQEGNCIVFICNGAGSVGYANYMDKPFIATTDLVLGYADWLNEKTGLFVATVLCKERFKYSFGRKWKTHLHDTEIKLPVTANGEPDWHWMESYVDSLRSKPLTTSNAVKPRSFDALAWEWFKLGGDDGLFEIRKGKRLTSDDQTSGNTPYIGAIDSNNGVSNYIGQNPIHEGNTISLSYNGSVGEAFYQPVPYWATDDVNALYLRDEYGTLTPATGLFVCTILKHDKYRYSYGRKWTLDKMNDTMVKLPATPDGKPDWQWMENYIKSLPYGDRLR
;
A
#
# COMPACT_ATOMS: atom_id res chain seq x y z
N MET A 1 7.59 16.34 2.25
CA MET A 1 8.79 17.20 2.40
C MET A 1 9.99 16.43 1.89
N LYS A 2 10.78 16.95 0.96
CA LYS A 2 11.99 16.26 0.47
C LYS A 2 13.12 16.62 1.45
N ILE A 3 13.75 15.61 2.06
CA ILE A 3 14.88 15.81 2.96
C ILE A 3 16.11 16.13 2.12
N ASP A 4 16.85 17.16 2.47
CA ASP A 4 18.17 17.39 1.91
C ASP A 4 19.19 16.45 2.60
N THR A 5 19.76 15.54 1.82
CA THR A 5 20.74 14.56 2.28
C THR A 5 22.18 14.91 1.85
N SER A 6 22.42 16.14 1.36
CA SER A 6 23.74 16.55 0.86
C SER A 6 24.81 16.51 1.96
N ALA A 7 24.45 16.91 3.18
CA ALA A 7 25.32 16.95 4.35
C ALA A 7 25.41 15.62 5.14
N TRP A 8 24.78 14.55 4.67
CA TRP A 8 24.81 13.26 5.36
C TRP A 8 26.12 12.53 5.13
N GLY A 9 26.59 11.81 6.15
CA GLY A 9 27.79 10.97 6.08
C GLY A 9 27.51 9.54 5.59
N TRP A 10 28.55 8.86 5.08
CA TRP A 10 28.48 7.46 4.68
C TRP A 10 28.98 6.54 5.79
N PHE A 11 28.23 5.47 6.07
CA PHE A 11 28.53 4.51 7.13
C PHE A 11 28.37 3.09 6.63
N GLN A 12 29.37 2.24 6.93
CA GLN A 12 29.29 0.81 6.64
C GLN A 12 28.37 0.10 7.64
N ILE A 13 27.47 -0.73 7.16
CA ILE A 13 26.52 -1.49 7.99
C ILE A 13 27.27 -2.34 9.00
N GLY A 14 28.36 -3.00 8.61
CA GLY A 14 29.16 -3.85 9.50
C GLY A 14 29.82 -3.12 10.68
N LYS A 15 29.85 -1.76 10.64
CA LYS A 15 30.39 -0.92 11.75
C LYS A 15 29.29 -0.26 12.57
N LEU A 16 28.04 -0.25 12.06
CA LEU A 16 26.90 0.35 12.74
C LEU A 16 26.25 -0.60 13.74
N PHE A 17 26.35 -1.89 13.52
CA PHE A 17 25.72 -2.92 14.35
C PHE A 17 26.74 -3.69 15.16
N ASP A 18 26.41 -3.96 16.42
CA ASP A 18 27.30 -4.67 17.37
C ASP A 18 27.28 -6.19 17.12
N LYS A 19 26.13 -6.70 16.62
CA LYS A 19 25.93 -8.14 16.44
C LYS A 19 25.04 -8.40 15.23
N PHE A 20 25.35 -9.48 14.50
CA PHE A 20 24.51 -10.04 13.45
C PHE A 20 24.17 -11.50 13.73
N GLU A 21 22.92 -11.87 13.50
CA GLU A 21 22.44 -13.25 13.58
C GLU A 21 21.75 -13.65 12.29
N THR A 22 21.83 -14.92 11.90
CA THR A 22 21.00 -15.47 10.83
C THR A 22 19.75 -16.08 11.43
N GLY A 23 18.60 -15.93 10.77
CA GLY A 23 17.35 -16.58 11.15
C GLY A 23 17.51 -18.11 11.25
N LYS A 24 16.74 -18.74 12.14
CA LYS A 24 16.83 -20.18 12.46
C LYS A 24 15.57 -20.96 12.08
N GLY A 25 14.48 -20.25 11.72
CA GLY A 25 13.17 -20.84 11.50
C GLY A 25 13.06 -21.63 10.21
N HIS A 26 12.38 -22.75 10.28
CA HIS A 26 11.97 -23.57 9.15
C HIS A 26 10.47 -23.83 9.22
N ASP A 27 9.72 -23.44 8.18
CA ASP A 27 8.25 -23.48 8.16
C ASP A 27 7.68 -24.85 8.51
N THR A 28 8.31 -25.93 8.03
CA THR A 28 7.90 -27.31 8.29
C THR A 28 8.06 -27.78 9.72
N LEU A 29 8.85 -27.07 10.53
CA LEU A 29 9.11 -27.41 11.94
C LEU A 29 8.23 -26.61 12.91
N LEU A 30 7.56 -25.57 12.43
CA LEU A 30 6.77 -24.67 13.27
C LEU A 30 5.35 -25.16 13.45
N GLY A 31 4.94 -25.32 14.71
CA GLY A 31 3.57 -25.63 15.10
C GLY A 31 2.59 -24.51 14.75
N TYR A 32 1.30 -24.86 14.65
CA TYR A 32 0.23 -23.87 14.52
C TYR A 32 0.03 -23.13 15.84
N GLY A 33 -0.27 -21.81 15.75
CA GLY A 33 -0.52 -20.96 16.90
C GLY A 33 -0.49 -19.48 16.53
N ASP A 34 -0.75 -18.63 17.50
CA ASP A 34 -0.79 -17.16 17.38
C ASP A 34 0.18 -16.45 18.34
N ALA A 35 0.99 -17.21 19.08
CA ALA A 35 1.86 -16.67 20.12
C ALA A 35 3.11 -15.96 19.58
N CYS A 36 3.55 -16.28 18.37
CA CYS A 36 4.77 -15.76 17.80
C CYS A 36 4.61 -15.40 16.32
N LEU A 37 5.33 -14.37 15.85
CA LEU A 37 5.40 -14.03 14.43
C LEU A 37 6.46 -14.87 13.73
N TYR A 38 6.13 -15.42 12.57
CA TYR A 38 7.08 -16.08 11.69
C TYR A 38 7.39 -15.18 10.48
N LEU A 39 8.66 -14.79 10.35
CA LEU A 39 9.16 -13.87 9.33
C LEU A 39 9.92 -14.63 8.24
N GLY A 40 9.70 -14.20 7.01
CA GLY A 40 10.39 -14.72 5.82
C GLY A 40 10.77 -13.62 4.83
N ALA A 41 11.31 -14.05 3.70
CA ALA A 41 11.75 -13.15 2.62
C ALA A 41 10.55 -12.52 1.88
N LYS A 42 9.76 -11.71 2.57
CA LYS A 42 8.55 -11.03 2.10
C LYS A 42 8.70 -9.52 2.26
N LYS A 43 8.42 -8.74 1.22
CA LYS A 43 8.54 -7.26 1.21
C LYS A 43 7.37 -6.53 1.86
N SER A 44 6.20 -7.19 1.97
CA SER A 44 4.98 -6.64 2.60
C SER A 44 4.81 -7.16 4.01
N ASP A 45 3.85 -6.57 4.76
CA ASP A 45 3.46 -6.99 6.11
C ASP A 45 4.65 -7.11 7.08
N ASN A 46 5.62 -6.22 6.96
CA ASN A 46 6.86 -6.21 7.75
C ASN A 46 7.63 -7.55 7.73
N GLY A 47 7.51 -8.32 6.63
CA GLY A 47 8.13 -9.64 6.49
C GLY A 47 7.34 -10.79 7.11
N VAL A 48 6.21 -10.53 7.77
CA VAL A 48 5.40 -11.54 8.44
C VAL A 48 4.74 -12.46 7.42
N MET A 49 5.04 -13.76 7.51
CA MET A 49 4.45 -14.81 6.69
C MET A 49 3.15 -15.33 7.32
N ARG A 50 3.19 -15.59 8.62
CA ARG A 50 2.07 -16.09 9.43
C ARG A 50 2.38 -15.97 10.93
N THR A 51 1.42 -16.30 11.78
CA THR A 51 1.66 -16.59 13.18
C THR A 51 1.94 -18.08 13.39
N CYS A 52 2.60 -18.42 14.50
CA CYS A 52 2.94 -19.80 14.86
C CYS A 52 3.01 -19.98 16.39
N ALA A 53 3.14 -21.20 16.84
CA ALA A 53 3.52 -21.49 18.22
C ALA A 53 4.96 -21.04 18.48
N THR A 54 5.25 -20.63 19.70
CA THR A 54 6.61 -20.27 20.11
C THR A 54 7.48 -21.53 20.19
N ASP A 55 8.68 -21.45 19.62
CA ASP A 55 9.74 -22.44 19.77
C ASP A 55 11.00 -21.70 20.24
N GLU A 56 11.35 -21.90 21.51
CA GLU A 56 12.47 -21.20 22.17
C GLU A 56 13.81 -21.44 21.47
N SER A 57 14.00 -22.61 20.80
CA SER A 57 15.23 -22.94 20.08
C SER A 57 15.43 -22.10 18.81
N MET A 58 14.33 -21.60 18.23
CA MET A 58 14.32 -20.80 17.01
C MET A 58 13.95 -19.33 17.27
N LEU A 59 13.55 -18.99 18.52
CA LEU A 59 13.15 -17.65 18.90
C LEU A 59 14.35 -16.69 18.82
N GLN A 60 14.12 -15.50 18.32
CA GLN A 60 15.10 -14.42 18.21
C GLN A 60 14.57 -13.18 18.93
N GLU A 61 15.49 -12.42 19.50
CA GLU A 61 15.14 -11.19 20.22
C GLU A 61 14.59 -10.12 19.27
N GLY A 62 13.68 -9.30 19.78
CA GLY A 62 13.22 -8.08 19.12
C GLY A 62 14.25 -6.95 19.23
N ASN A 63 13.81 -5.73 18.98
CA ASN A 63 14.64 -4.52 18.89
C ASN A 63 15.81 -4.71 17.93
N CYS A 64 15.52 -5.17 16.71
CA CYS A 64 16.53 -5.42 15.68
C CYS A 64 16.11 -4.92 14.31
N ILE A 65 17.10 -4.76 13.42
CA ILE A 65 16.86 -4.63 11.98
C ILE A 65 16.91 -6.01 11.33
N VAL A 66 15.85 -6.34 10.59
CA VAL A 66 15.74 -7.57 9.81
C VAL A 66 16.12 -7.26 8.36
N PHE A 67 17.23 -7.79 7.88
CA PHE A 67 17.71 -7.67 6.51
C PHE A 67 17.22 -8.84 5.67
N ILE A 68 16.49 -8.58 4.59
CA ILE A 68 16.08 -9.61 3.64
C ILE A 68 17.24 -9.85 2.66
N CYS A 69 18.03 -10.87 2.97
CA CYS A 69 19.28 -11.17 2.27
C CYS A 69 19.13 -12.13 1.11
N ASN A 70 17.99 -12.83 1.01
CA ASN A 70 17.66 -13.79 -0.05
C ASN A 70 16.14 -13.69 -0.34
N GLY A 71 15.68 -14.25 -1.47
CA GLY A 71 14.27 -14.24 -1.86
C GLY A 71 14.01 -13.48 -3.17
N ALA A 72 13.17 -14.03 -4.04
CA ALA A 72 12.82 -13.42 -5.31
C ALA A 72 11.98 -12.15 -5.11
N GLY A 73 12.46 -10.99 -5.57
CA GLY A 73 11.73 -9.71 -5.53
C GLY A 73 11.65 -9.02 -4.15
N SER A 74 12.28 -9.59 -3.10
CA SER A 74 12.29 -9.02 -1.76
C SER A 74 13.70 -8.75 -1.22
N VAL A 75 14.76 -9.22 -1.88
CA VAL A 75 16.15 -8.93 -1.51
C VAL A 75 16.41 -7.42 -1.46
N GLY A 76 17.11 -6.96 -0.43
CA GLY A 76 17.47 -5.55 -0.25
C GLY A 76 16.44 -4.75 0.56
N TYR A 77 15.32 -5.35 0.97
CA TYR A 77 14.43 -4.74 1.96
C TYR A 77 14.96 -4.98 3.37
N ALA A 78 14.64 -4.05 4.25
CA ALA A 78 14.94 -4.13 5.68
C ALA A 78 13.73 -3.66 6.49
N ASN A 79 13.49 -4.31 7.62
CA ASN A 79 12.39 -3.99 8.53
C ASN A 79 12.92 -3.83 9.96
N TYR A 80 12.28 -3.01 10.78
CA TYR A 80 12.49 -2.98 12.21
C TYR A 80 11.48 -3.88 12.91
N MET A 81 11.95 -4.70 13.85
CA MET A 81 11.12 -5.58 14.68
C MET A 81 11.32 -5.26 16.15
N ASP A 82 10.23 -4.93 16.84
CA ASP A 82 10.23 -4.52 18.26
C ASP A 82 10.16 -5.70 19.23
N LYS A 83 9.51 -6.80 18.83
CA LYS A 83 9.19 -7.96 19.69
C LYS A 83 9.92 -9.21 19.22
N PRO A 84 10.08 -10.22 20.12
CA PRO A 84 10.63 -11.51 19.74
C PRO A 84 9.82 -12.18 18.62
N PHE A 85 10.49 -12.91 17.74
CA PHE A 85 9.93 -13.56 16.57
C PHE A 85 10.79 -14.75 16.11
N ILE A 86 10.30 -15.53 15.16
CA ILE A 86 11.07 -16.58 14.50
C ILE A 86 11.30 -16.15 13.04
N ALA A 87 12.56 -16.19 12.58
CA ALA A 87 12.94 -15.78 11.23
C ALA A 87 13.52 -16.94 10.41
N THR A 88 13.21 -16.96 9.09
CA THR A 88 13.84 -17.91 8.16
C THR A 88 15.34 -17.65 7.99
N THR A 89 16.07 -18.64 7.51
CA THR A 89 17.52 -18.54 7.21
C THR A 89 17.87 -17.57 6.08
N ASP A 90 16.87 -17.05 5.36
CA ASP A 90 17.02 -16.02 4.33
C ASP A 90 17.20 -14.61 4.91
N LEU A 91 16.94 -14.46 6.21
CA LEU A 91 17.01 -13.21 6.93
C LEU A 91 18.28 -13.13 7.77
N VAL A 92 18.86 -11.94 7.86
CA VAL A 92 19.92 -11.59 8.80
C VAL A 92 19.37 -10.51 9.73
N LEU A 93 19.71 -10.57 11.00
CA LEU A 93 19.25 -9.69 12.06
C LEU A 93 20.44 -8.88 12.57
N GLY A 94 20.29 -7.58 12.66
CA GLY A 94 21.32 -6.68 13.19
C GLY A 94 20.85 -6.04 14.49
N TYR A 95 21.68 -6.10 15.51
CA TYR A 95 21.46 -5.55 16.85
C TYR A 95 22.49 -4.47 17.16
N ALA A 96 22.10 -3.43 17.88
CA ALA A 96 22.99 -2.36 18.30
C ALA A 96 22.38 -1.56 19.47
N ASP A 97 23.22 -0.96 20.31
CA ASP A 97 22.80 -0.17 21.47
C ASP A 97 21.99 1.09 21.08
N TRP A 98 22.23 1.65 19.90
CA TRP A 98 21.49 2.83 19.39
C TRP A 98 20.09 2.50 18.91
N LEU A 99 19.72 1.21 18.74
CA LEU A 99 18.42 0.79 18.23
C LEU A 99 17.30 1.05 19.23
N ASN A 100 16.25 1.70 18.75
CA ASN A 100 14.92 1.77 19.32
C ASN A 100 13.91 1.88 18.17
N GLU A 101 12.64 1.92 18.47
CA GLU A 101 11.59 1.99 17.45
C GLU A 101 11.82 3.11 16.42
N LYS A 102 12.22 4.31 16.86
CA LYS A 102 12.35 5.48 15.99
C LYS A 102 13.59 5.38 15.11
N THR A 103 14.75 5.15 15.70
CA THR A 103 16.00 4.98 14.96
C THR A 103 15.93 3.76 14.04
N GLY A 104 15.33 2.66 14.50
CA GLY A 104 15.11 1.44 13.73
C GLY A 104 14.23 1.68 12.49
N LEU A 105 13.10 2.36 12.63
CA LEU A 105 12.22 2.73 11.50
C LEU A 105 12.92 3.65 10.49
N PHE A 106 13.70 4.62 11.00
CA PHE A 106 14.48 5.52 10.14
C PHE A 106 15.53 4.76 9.33
N VAL A 107 16.37 3.98 10.00
CA VAL A 107 17.46 3.23 9.36
C VAL A 107 16.91 2.17 8.41
N ALA A 108 15.86 1.42 8.79
CA ALA A 108 15.20 0.47 7.90
C ALA A 108 14.69 1.14 6.61
N THR A 109 14.13 2.37 6.71
CA THR A 109 13.69 3.15 5.56
C THR A 109 14.86 3.54 4.65
N VAL A 110 15.98 3.97 5.22
CA VAL A 110 17.20 4.31 4.45
C VAL A 110 17.74 3.07 3.75
N LEU A 111 17.86 1.94 4.46
CA LEU A 111 18.29 0.65 3.90
C LEU A 111 17.44 0.22 2.70
N CYS A 112 16.13 0.32 2.81
CA CYS A 112 15.22 -0.01 1.71
C CYS A 112 15.43 0.85 0.45
N LYS A 113 16.00 2.07 0.57
CA LYS A 113 16.34 2.89 -0.60
C LYS A 113 17.56 2.38 -1.36
N GLU A 114 18.43 1.61 -0.71
CA GLU A 114 19.61 0.99 -1.32
C GLU A 114 19.31 -0.34 -2.04
N ARG A 115 18.08 -0.82 -1.98
CA ARG A 115 17.63 -2.13 -2.52
C ARG A 115 17.93 -2.36 -3.99
N PHE A 116 18.00 -1.30 -4.80
CA PHE A 116 18.30 -1.38 -6.22
C PHE A 116 19.68 -1.99 -6.51
N LYS A 117 20.59 -1.99 -5.52
CA LYS A 117 21.92 -2.63 -5.61
C LYS A 117 21.83 -4.16 -5.60
N TYR A 118 20.69 -4.75 -5.18
CA TYR A 118 20.54 -6.18 -4.91
C TYR A 118 19.46 -6.83 -5.79
N SER A 119 19.64 -8.11 -6.06
CA SER A 119 18.69 -8.93 -6.82
C SER A 119 18.87 -10.40 -6.47
N PHE A 120 18.06 -11.31 -7.02
CA PHE A 120 18.23 -12.75 -6.82
C PHE A 120 19.64 -13.24 -7.17
N GLY A 121 20.27 -12.68 -8.21
CA GLY A 121 21.66 -12.99 -8.61
C GLY A 121 22.73 -12.18 -7.85
N ARG A 122 22.36 -11.15 -7.10
CA ARG A 122 23.24 -10.30 -6.29
C ARG A 122 22.70 -10.25 -4.87
N LYS A 123 22.87 -11.35 -4.15
CA LYS A 123 22.38 -11.52 -2.78
C LYS A 123 23.06 -10.56 -1.82
N TRP A 124 22.29 -9.99 -0.91
CA TRP A 124 22.81 -9.02 0.06
C TRP A 124 23.73 -9.66 1.10
N LYS A 125 23.50 -10.94 1.46
CA LYS A 125 24.19 -11.63 2.57
C LYS A 125 25.72 -11.51 2.51
N THR A 126 26.31 -11.69 1.33
CA THR A 126 27.79 -11.63 1.13
C THR A 126 28.37 -10.21 1.17
N HIS A 127 27.51 -9.19 1.03
CA HIS A 127 27.91 -7.78 0.94
C HIS A 127 27.33 -6.95 2.08
N LEU A 128 26.65 -7.58 3.04
CA LEU A 128 25.90 -6.87 4.07
C LEU A 128 26.80 -5.95 4.89
N HIS A 129 27.93 -6.48 5.38
CA HIS A 129 28.85 -5.73 6.22
C HIS A 129 29.53 -4.57 5.49
N ASP A 130 29.81 -4.74 4.19
CA ASP A 130 30.50 -3.73 3.37
C ASP A 130 29.54 -2.72 2.74
N THR A 131 28.23 -2.93 2.89
CA THR A 131 27.21 -2.00 2.37
C THR A 131 27.29 -0.68 3.10
N GLU A 132 27.36 0.40 2.34
CA GLU A 132 27.34 1.76 2.86
C GLU A 132 25.96 2.40 2.68
N ILE A 133 25.52 3.11 3.71
CA ILE A 133 24.30 3.92 3.73
C ILE A 133 24.60 5.35 4.16
N LYS A 134 23.81 6.30 3.71
CA LYS A 134 23.91 7.71 4.13
C LYS A 134 23.00 7.95 5.34
N LEU A 135 23.57 8.53 6.40
CA LEU A 135 22.83 8.94 7.60
C LEU A 135 23.15 10.39 7.97
N PRO A 136 22.20 11.08 8.65
CA PRO A 136 22.48 12.38 9.28
C PRO A 136 23.68 12.28 10.21
N VAL A 137 24.50 13.31 10.25
CA VAL A 137 25.70 13.35 11.08
C VAL A 137 25.69 14.50 12.08
N THR A 138 26.26 14.24 13.24
CA THR A 138 26.61 15.27 14.23
C THR A 138 27.76 16.15 13.73
N ALA A 139 28.07 17.22 14.44
CA ALA A 139 29.24 18.07 14.14
C ALA A 139 30.58 17.30 14.15
N ASN A 140 30.65 16.16 14.85
CA ASN A 140 31.83 15.31 14.95
C ASN A 140 31.88 14.23 13.84
N GLY A 141 30.90 14.20 12.94
CA GLY A 141 30.84 13.23 11.85
C GLY A 141 30.27 11.85 12.23
N GLU A 142 29.79 11.67 13.45
CA GLU A 142 29.12 10.45 13.91
C GLU A 142 27.62 10.46 13.52
N PRO A 143 26.93 9.29 13.43
CA PRO A 143 25.50 9.26 13.17
C PRO A 143 24.71 10.07 14.20
N ASP A 144 23.83 10.94 13.76
CA ASP A 144 22.97 11.76 14.63
C ASP A 144 21.67 11.04 14.96
N TRP A 145 21.74 10.10 15.91
CA TRP A 145 20.59 9.31 16.37
C TRP A 145 19.47 10.19 16.92
N HIS A 146 19.83 11.27 17.63
CA HIS A 146 18.86 12.20 18.20
C HIS A 146 18.08 12.93 17.11
N TRP A 147 18.76 13.37 16.07
CA TRP A 147 18.09 13.99 14.91
C TRP A 147 17.12 13.00 14.24
N MET A 148 17.54 11.73 14.04
CA MET A 148 16.68 10.70 13.45
C MET A 148 15.42 10.44 14.29
N GLU A 149 15.55 10.36 15.62
CA GLU A 149 14.41 10.24 16.53
C GLU A 149 13.46 11.42 16.43
N SER A 150 13.99 12.64 16.50
CA SER A 150 13.22 13.88 16.40
C SER A 150 12.50 13.99 15.06
N TYR A 151 13.15 13.55 13.98
CA TYR A 151 12.54 13.52 12.66
C TYR A 151 11.37 12.54 12.60
N VAL A 152 11.52 11.31 13.10
CA VAL A 152 10.44 10.32 13.16
C VAL A 152 9.28 10.82 14.02
N ASP A 153 9.56 11.46 15.15
CA ASP A 153 8.53 12.09 15.99
C ASP A 153 7.79 13.20 15.25
N SER A 154 8.48 13.97 14.43
CA SER A 154 7.87 15.01 13.60
C SER A 154 6.91 14.46 12.53
N LEU A 155 7.15 13.21 12.08
CA LEU A 155 6.29 12.51 11.12
C LEU A 155 5.06 11.88 11.79
N ARG A 156 5.11 11.63 13.09
CA ARG A 156 3.96 11.15 13.86
C ARG A 156 2.90 12.23 13.84
N SER A 157 2.02 12.15 12.84
CA SER A 157 0.80 12.94 12.86
C SER A 157 0.05 12.65 14.16
N LYS A 158 -0.65 13.68 14.69
CA LYS A 158 -1.60 13.47 15.81
C LYS A 158 -2.49 12.27 15.42
N PRO A 159 -2.78 11.36 16.36
CA PRO A 159 -3.66 10.25 16.08
C PRO A 159 -4.91 10.75 15.36
N LEU A 160 -5.25 10.13 14.23
CA LEU A 160 -6.49 10.45 13.54
C LEU A 160 -7.63 10.16 14.54
N THR A 161 -8.36 11.20 14.90
CA THR A 161 -9.53 11.09 15.76
C THR A 161 -10.77 11.26 14.90
N THR A 162 -11.86 10.63 15.27
CA THR A 162 -13.16 10.80 14.65
C THR A 162 -14.20 11.18 15.71
N SER A 163 -15.12 12.05 15.34
CA SER A 163 -16.30 12.36 16.16
C SER A 163 -17.45 11.38 15.90
N ASN A 164 -17.35 10.56 14.86
CA ASN A 164 -18.40 9.63 14.48
C ASN A 164 -18.43 8.40 15.38
N ALA A 165 -19.64 7.85 15.59
CA ALA A 165 -19.83 6.65 16.37
C ALA A 165 -19.09 5.44 15.77
N VAL A 166 -18.58 4.56 16.63
CA VAL A 166 -17.84 3.34 16.20
C VAL A 166 -18.77 2.33 15.49
N LYS A 167 -20.07 2.36 15.74
CA LYS A 167 -21.03 1.45 15.11
C LYS A 167 -21.62 2.11 13.86
N PRO A 168 -21.45 1.53 12.66
CA PRO A 168 -22.12 1.99 11.46
C PRO A 168 -23.64 1.88 11.64
N ARG A 169 -24.39 2.80 11.02
CA ARG A 169 -25.83 2.68 10.95
C ARG A 169 -26.21 1.45 10.12
N SER A 170 -27.15 0.65 10.60
CA SER A 170 -27.77 -0.39 9.78
C SER A 170 -28.52 0.25 8.60
N PHE A 171 -28.50 -0.37 7.46
CA PHE A 171 -29.28 0.04 6.30
C PHE A 171 -30.03 -1.17 5.72
N ASP A 172 -31.18 -0.90 5.13
CA ASP A 172 -31.97 -1.92 4.42
C ASP A 172 -31.68 -1.86 2.93
N ALA A 173 -30.88 -2.83 2.45
CA ALA A 173 -30.55 -2.94 1.04
C ALA A 173 -31.73 -3.44 0.17
N LEU A 174 -32.85 -3.84 0.77
CA LEU A 174 -34.06 -4.22 0.01
C LEU A 174 -34.70 -3.01 -0.67
N ALA A 175 -34.54 -1.81 -0.10
CA ALA A 175 -35.01 -0.55 -0.68
C ALA A 175 -34.11 0.00 -1.81
N TRP A 176 -33.05 -0.72 -2.19
CA TRP A 176 -32.16 -0.30 -3.26
C TRP A 176 -32.65 -0.77 -4.62
N GLU A 177 -32.41 0.06 -5.64
CA GLU A 177 -32.79 -0.22 -7.03
C GLU A 177 -31.58 -0.59 -7.88
N TRP A 178 -31.87 -1.20 -9.05
CA TRP A 178 -30.85 -1.60 -10.01
C TRP A 178 -30.63 -0.49 -11.05
N PHE A 179 -29.37 -0.08 -11.21
CA PHE A 179 -28.92 0.91 -12.18
C PHE A 179 -27.88 0.32 -13.11
N LYS A 180 -27.93 0.68 -14.38
CA LYS A 180 -26.94 0.28 -15.36
C LYS A 180 -25.64 1.07 -15.14
N LEU A 181 -24.49 0.38 -15.12
CA LEU A 181 -23.21 1.01 -14.81
C LEU A 181 -22.75 1.95 -15.94
N GLY A 182 -22.77 1.48 -17.19
CA GLY A 182 -22.29 2.21 -18.36
C GLY A 182 -23.25 2.08 -19.54
N GLY A 183 -22.76 2.34 -20.76
CA GLY A 183 -23.61 2.42 -21.95
C GLY A 183 -24.35 3.75 -22.06
N ASP A 184 -25.28 3.90 -23.02
CA ASP A 184 -25.92 5.19 -23.33
C ASP A 184 -26.86 5.66 -22.21
N ASP A 185 -27.46 4.72 -21.48
CA ASP A 185 -28.41 4.91 -20.39
C ASP A 185 -27.85 4.60 -18.99
N GLY A 186 -26.52 4.41 -18.90
CA GLY A 186 -25.85 4.07 -17.63
C GLY A 186 -25.46 5.29 -16.81
N LEU A 187 -25.07 5.03 -15.56
CA LEU A 187 -24.62 6.06 -14.62
C LEU A 187 -23.32 6.73 -15.06
N PHE A 188 -22.43 5.96 -15.71
CA PHE A 188 -21.08 6.40 -16.04
C PHE A 188 -20.79 6.32 -17.54
N GLU A 189 -20.09 7.32 -18.04
CA GLU A 189 -19.30 7.19 -19.26
C GLU A 189 -17.99 6.46 -18.91
N ILE A 190 -17.68 5.37 -19.63
CA ILE A 190 -16.51 4.55 -19.34
C ILE A 190 -15.46 4.74 -20.42
N ARG A 191 -14.30 5.27 -20.05
CA ARG A 191 -13.18 5.58 -20.94
C ARG A 191 -12.01 4.65 -20.67
N LYS A 192 -11.38 4.16 -21.74
CA LYS A 192 -10.21 3.27 -21.63
C LYS A 192 -8.96 4.01 -21.20
N GLY A 193 -8.14 3.36 -20.39
CA GLY A 193 -6.75 3.77 -20.17
C GLY A 193 -5.87 3.49 -21.40
N LYS A 194 -4.63 3.93 -21.34
CA LYS A 194 -3.67 3.84 -22.43
C LYS A 194 -2.38 3.19 -21.94
N ARG A 195 -1.89 2.19 -22.72
CA ARG A 195 -0.64 1.52 -22.44
C ARG A 195 0.52 2.53 -22.43
N LEU A 196 1.36 2.43 -21.40
CA LEU A 196 2.63 3.11 -21.27
C LEU A 196 3.60 2.15 -20.59
N THR A 197 4.64 1.75 -21.27
CA THR A 197 5.61 0.79 -20.75
C THR A 197 6.52 1.47 -19.71
N SER A 198 7.15 0.68 -18.84
CA SER A 198 8.09 1.21 -17.85
C SER A 198 9.25 1.99 -18.47
N ASP A 199 9.70 1.56 -19.66
CA ASP A 199 10.81 2.18 -20.37
C ASP A 199 10.45 3.55 -20.98
N ASP A 200 9.16 3.76 -21.26
CA ASP A 200 8.63 5.03 -21.78
C ASP A 200 8.24 6.01 -20.67
N GLN A 201 8.19 5.56 -19.41
CA GLN A 201 7.84 6.41 -18.26
C GLN A 201 9.00 7.35 -17.91
N THR A 202 8.69 8.63 -17.74
CA THR A 202 9.59 9.64 -17.19
C THR A 202 9.23 9.92 -15.72
N SER A 203 10.19 10.35 -14.91
CA SER A 203 9.94 10.69 -13.51
C SER A 203 9.11 11.96 -13.39
N GLY A 204 8.12 11.97 -12.49
CA GLY A 204 7.26 13.13 -12.25
C GLY A 204 6.25 12.92 -11.13
N ASN A 205 5.13 13.64 -11.15
CA ASN A 205 4.13 13.65 -10.08
C ASN A 205 2.72 13.20 -10.54
N THR A 206 2.52 12.83 -11.80
CA THR A 206 1.24 12.30 -12.27
C THR A 206 1.05 10.87 -11.77
N PRO A 207 -0.01 10.57 -11.00
CA PRO A 207 -0.28 9.21 -10.57
C PRO A 207 -0.47 8.28 -11.78
N TYR A 208 0.24 7.15 -11.80
CA TYR A 208 0.10 6.10 -12.80
C TYR A 208 -0.69 4.95 -12.19
N ILE A 209 -1.92 4.78 -12.66
CA ILE A 209 -2.86 3.79 -12.15
C ILE A 209 -2.67 2.48 -12.92
N GLY A 210 -2.21 1.46 -12.21
CA GLY A 210 -2.04 0.09 -12.70
C GLY A 210 -3.16 -0.83 -12.22
N ALA A 211 -3.24 -2.02 -12.80
CA ALA A 211 -4.21 -3.05 -12.41
C ALA A 211 -3.73 -3.82 -11.16
N ILE A 212 -3.57 -3.11 -10.05
CA ILE A 212 -3.16 -3.62 -8.74
C ILE A 212 -4.29 -3.47 -7.71
N ASP A 213 -4.23 -4.20 -6.61
CA ASP A 213 -5.27 -4.27 -5.56
C ASP A 213 -4.95 -3.43 -4.32
N SER A 214 -3.89 -2.65 -4.35
CA SER A 214 -3.36 -1.87 -3.23
C SER A 214 -3.03 -0.43 -3.63
N ASN A 215 -2.66 0.40 -2.64
CA ASN A 215 -2.18 1.78 -2.84
C ASN A 215 -3.10 2.64 -3.74
N ASN A 216 -4.41 2.51 -3.60
CA ASN A 216 -5.41 3.20 -4.43
C ASN A 216 -5.21 3.00 -5.95
N GLY A 217 -4.63 1.86 -6.36
CA GLY A 217 -4.27 1.57 -7.75
C GLY A 217 -3.00 2.26 -8.25
N VAL A 218 -2.38 3.15 -7.46
CA VAL A 218 -1.16 3.87 -7.85
C VAL A 218 0.04 2.93 -7.82
N SER A 219 0.54 2.57 -9.00
CA SER A 219 1.71 1.72 -9.17
C SER A 219 3.01 2.51 -9.36
N ASN A 220 2.92 3.78 -9.81
CA ASN A 220 4.06 4.68 -9.99
C ASN A 220 3.61 6.15 -10.03
N TYR A 221 4.58 7.07 -10.04
CA TYR A 221 4.40 8.49 -10.39
C TYR A 221 5.25 8.81 -11.60
N ILE A 222 4.65 9.43 -12.63
CA ILE A 222 5.25 9.65 -13.94
C ILE A 222 5.26 11.15 -14.32
N GLY A 223 6.11 11.52 -15.27
CA GLY A 223 6.21 12.88 -15.79
C GLY A 223 5.29 13.19 -16.96
N GLN A 224 4.64 12.17 -17.53
CA GLN A 224 3.65 12.38 -18.60
C GLN A 224 2.42 13.12 -18.09
N ASN A 225 1.80 13.91 -18.97
CA ASN A 225 0.52 14.56 -18.65
C ASN A 225 -0.57 13.52 -18.38
N PRO A 226 -1.46 13.77 -17.41
CA PRO A 226 -2.58 12.88 -17.15
C PRO A 226 -3.49 12.76 -18.39
N ILE A 227 -4.11 11.61 -18.58
CA ILE A 227 -5.08 11.34 -19.65
C ILE A 227 -6.52 11.23 -19.14
N HIS A 228 -6.68 11.18 -17.82
CA HIS A 228 -7.96 11.18 -17.13
C HIS A 228 -8.01 12.30 -16.10
N GLU A 229 -9.20 12.84 -15.91
CA GLU A 229 -9.48 13.86 -14.90
C GLU A 229 -9.64 13.25 -13.50
N GLY A 230 -9.53 14.08 -12.47
CA GLY A 230 -9.91 13.71 -11.11
C GLY A 230 -11.43 13.56 -10.94
N ASN A 231 -11.85 13.20 -9.73
CA ASN A 231 -13.24 12.90 -9.38
C ASN A 231 -13.86 11.79 -10.25
N THR A 232 -13.08 10.77 -10.58
CA THR A 232 -13.49 9.60 -11.35
C THR A 232 -13.20 8.31 -10.58
N ILE A 233 -13.68 7.17 -11.08
CA ILE A 233 -13.36 5.86 -10.53
C ILE A 233 -12.50 5.09 -11.53
N SER A 234 -11.34 4.60 -11.10
CA SER A 234 -10.56 3.63 -11.87
C SER A 234 -11.06 2.23 -11.58
N LEU A 235 -11.33 1.43 -12.62
CA LEU A 235 -11.81 0.05 -12.51
C LEU A 235 -10.94 -0.87 -13.37
N SER A 236 -10.29 -1.83 -12.73
CA SER A 236 -9.43 -2.80 -13.40
C SER A 236 -10.26 -3.88 -14.09
N TYR A 237 -10.06 -4.08 -15.40
CA TYR A 237 -10.71 -5.15 -16.16
C TYR A 237 -9.80 -6.36 -16.41
N ASN A 238 -8.49 -6.20 -16.20
CA ASN A 238 -7.46 -7.24 -16.31
C ASN A 238 -6.51 -7.10 -15.11
N GLY A 239 -5.61 -8.07 -14.87
CA GLY A 239 -4.78 -8.11 -13.66
C GLY A 239 -5.64 -8.33 -12.40
N SER A 240 -5.67 -7.38 -11.49
CA SER A 240 -6.56 -7.39 -10.31
C SER A 240 -8.00 -7.01 -10.71
N VAL A 241 -8.67 -7.94 -11.42
CA VAL A 241 -10.00 -7.69 -12.01
C VAL A 241 -11.02 -7.29 -10.96
N GLY A 242 -11.75 -6.21 -11.21
CA GLY A 242 -12.82 -5.70 -10.34
C GLY A 242 -12.33 -4.82 -9.18
N GLU A 243 -11.03 -4.55 -9.08
CA GLU A 243 -10.55 -3.53 -8.16
C GLU A 243 -10.95 -2.15 -8.67
N ALA A 244 -11.63 -1.42 -7.80
CA ALA A 244 -12.17 -0.08 -8.07
C ALA A 244 -11.64 0.92 -7.05
N PHE A 245 -11.15 2.08 -7.52
CA PHE A 245 -10.63 3.13 -6.65
C PHE A 245 -11.11 4.51 -7.09
N TYR A 246 -11.52 5.33 -6.13
CA TYR A 246 -11.81 6.75 -6.38
C TYR A 246 -10.49 7.51 -6.58
N GLN A 247 -10.42 8.26 -7.68
CA GLN A 247 -9.26 9.06 -8.05
C GLN A 247 -9.58 10.56 -7.87
N PRO A 248 -9.06 11.21 -6.83
CA PRO A 248 -9.38 12.60 -6.53
C PRO A 248 -8.70 13.61 -7.44
N VAL A 249 -7.60 13.23 -8.09
CA VAL A 249 -6.75 14.11 -8.91
C VAL A 249 -6.57 13.52 -10.32
N PRO A 250 -6.21 14.34 -11.32
CA PRO A 250 -5.91 13.83 -12.65
C PRO A 250 -4.79 12.78 -12.66
N TYR A 251 -4.91 11.76 -13.53
CA TYR A 251 -4.04 10.61 -13.54
C TYR A 251 -3.84 10.00 -14.94
N TRP A 252 -2.91 9.09 -15.05
CA TRP A 252 -2.75 8.20 -16.21
C TRP A 252 -3.18 6.79 -15.80
N ALA A 253 -4.12 6.19 -16.54
CA ALA A 253 -4.48 4.78 -16.37
C ALA A 253 -3.80 3.93 -17.44
N THR A 254 -3.26 2.75 -17.04
CA THR A 254 -2.79 1.74 -17.99
C THR A 254 -3.95 1.16 -18.81
N ASP A 255 -3.65 0.50 -19.93
CA ASP A 255 -4.63 -0.15 -20.79
C ASP A 255 -5.43 -1.28 -20.11
N ASP A 256 -5.02 -1.75 -18.95
CA ASP A 256 -5.73 -2.74 -18.13
C ASP A 256 -6.77 -2.12 -17.16
N VAL A 257 -6.88 -0.79 -17.15
CA VAL A 257 -7.76 -0.02 -16.25
C VAL A 257 -8.64 0.91 -17.06
N ASN A 258 -9.94 0.92 -16.77
CA ASN A 258 -10.89 1.88 -17.32
C ASN A 258 -11.22 2.98 -16.29
N ALA A 259 -11.52 4.17 -16.75
CA ALA A 259 -11.96 5.32 -15.96
C ALA A 259 -13.48 5.51 -16.12
N LEU A 260 -14.20 5.59 -15.01
CA LEU A 260 -15.63 5.79 -14.94
C LEU A 260 -15.92 7.27 -14.59
N TYR A 261 -16.52 7.99 -15.49
CA TYR A 261 -16.94 9.39 -15.34
C TYR A 261 -18.44 9.41 -15.04
N LEU A 262 -18.82 9.95 -13.89
CA LEU A 262 -20.25 10.13 -13.59
C LEU A 262 -20.84 11.08 -14.62
N ARG A 263 -22.02 10.74 -15.19
CA ARG A 263 -22.66 11.60 -16.18
C ARG A 263 -23.18 12.88 -15.53
N ASP A 264 -23.11 13.98 -16.25
CA ASP A 264 -23.43 15.33 -15.78
C ASP A 264 -24.84 15.44 -15.18
N GLU A 265 -25.80 14.66 -15.68
CA GLU A 265 -27.17 14.60 -15.16
C GLU A 265 -27.29 14.10 -13.72
N TYR A 266 -26.25 13.39 -13.24
CA TYR A 266 -26.15 12.91 -11.86
C TYR A 266 -25.24 13.78 -11.00
N GLY A 267 -24.64 14.84 -11.56
CA GLY A 267 -23.73 15.75 -10.87
C GLY A 267 -22.27 15.30 -10.87
N THR A 268 -21.57 15.54 -9.78
CA THR A 268 -20.13 15.25 -9.65
C THR A 268 -19.90 14.29 -8.49
N LEU A 269 -19.02 13.30 -8.68
CA LEU A 269 -18.56 12.43 -7.59
C LEU A 269 -17.86 13.24 -6.52
N THR A 270 -18.23 13.00 -5.27
CA THR A 270 -17.44 13.41 -4.11
C THR A 270 -16.56 12.24 -3.62
N PRO A 271 -15.55 12.47 -2.76
CA PRO A 271 -14.82 11.38 -2.15
C PRO A 271 -15.72 10.36 -1.46
N ALA A 272 -16.79 10.81 -0.82
CA ALA A 272 -17.72 9.92 -0.12
C ALA A 272 -18.54 9.06 -1.09
N THR A 273 -19.17 9.67 -2.10
CA THR A 273 -19.97 8.93 -3.10
C THR A 273 -19.08 8.01 -3.95
N GLY A 274 -17.87 8.47 -4.31
CA GLY A 274 -16.89 7.66 -5.01
C GLY A 274 -16.46 6.41 -4.21
N LEU A 275 -16.17 6.55 -2.92
CA LEU A 275 -15.85 5.42 -2.04
C LEU A 275 -17.03 4.45 -1.89
N PHE A 276 -18.26 4.97 -1.79
CA PHE A 276 -19.45 4.13 -1.74
C PHE A 276 -19.56 3.26 -2.99
N VAL A 277 -19.52 3.87 -4.17
CA VAL A 277 -19.63 3.14 -5.46
C VAL A 277 -18.45 2.16 -5.62
N CYS A 278 -17.22 2.55 -5.29
CA CYS A 278 -16.07 1.64 -5.31
C CYS A 278 -16.30 0.40 -4.44
N THR A 279 -16.93 0.57 -3.27
CA THR A 279 -17.25 -0.55 -2.37
C THR A 279 -18.24 -1.52 -3.02
N ILE A 280 -19.29 -0.99 -3.67
CA ILE A 280 -20.28 -1.80 -4.40
C ILE A 280 -19.61 -2.57 -5.55
N LEU A 281 -18.79 -1.88 -6.37
CA LEU A 281 -18.09 -2.50 -7.50
C LEU A 281 -17.13 -3.61 -7.02
N LYS A 282 -16.39 -3.38 -5.94
CA LYS A 282 -15.51 -4.38 -5.34
C LYS A 282 -16.27 -5.58 -4.77
N HIS A 283 -17.46 -5.36 -4.23
CA HIS A 283 -18.31 -6.45 -3.76
C HIS A 283 -18.74 -7.35 -4.93
N ASP A 284 -18.96 -6.80 -6.11
CA ASP A 284 -19.35 -7.54 -7.33
C ASP A 284 -18.17 -8.24 -8.04
N LYS A 285 -16.93 -7.99 -7.63
CA LYS A 285 -15.74 -8.55 -8.31
C LYS A 285 -15.72 -10.09 -8.34
N TYR A 286 -16.38 -10.80 -7.41
CA TYR A 286 -16.47 -12.26 -7.39
C TYR A 286 -17.06 -12.84 -8.68
N ARG A 287 -17.83 -12.06 -9.44
CA ARG A 287 -18.41 -12.44 -10.73
C ARG A 287 -17.37 -12.50 -11.84
N TYR A 288 -16.18 -11.93 -11.62
CA TYR A 288 -15.12 -11.75 -12.61
C TYR A 288 -13.80 -12.34 -12.11
N SER A 289 -12.92 -12.69 -13.03
CA SER A 289 -11.61 -13.27 -12.75
C SER A 289 -10.70 -13.10 -13.96
N TYR A 290 -9.45 -13.54 -13.86
CA TYR A 290 -8.53 -13.52 -15.00
C TYR A 290 -9.11 -14.25 -16.24
N GLY A 291 -9.81 -15.36 -16.08
CA GLY A 291 -10.51 -16.10 -17.14
C GLY A 291 -11.86 -15.51 -17.55
N ARG A 292 -12.43 -14.60 -16.76
CA ARG A 292 -13.73 -13.93 -16.99
C ARG A 292 -13.57 -12.42 -16.79
N LYS A 293 -12.76 -11.78 -17.62
CA LYS A 293 -12.46 -10.35 -17.53
C LYS A 293 -13.72 -9.50 -17.54
N TRP A 294 -13.69 -8.43 -16.80
CA TRP A 294 -14.75 -7.41 -16.79
C TRP A 294 -14.50 -6.39 -17.89
N THR A 295 -14.66 -6.83 -19.14
CA THR A 295 -14.41 -6.00 -20.34
C THR A 295 -15.33 -4.79 -20.41
N LEU A 296 -14.98 -3.80 -21.24
CA LEU A 296 -15.78 -2.57 -21.42
C LEU A 296 -17.24 -2.88 -21.76
N ASP A 297 -17.50 -3.82 -22.67
CA ASP A 297 -18.87 -4.21 -23.05
C ASP A 297 -19.63 -4.76 -21.84
N LYS A 298 -18.99 -5.62 -21.06
CA LYS A 298 -19.59 -6.15 -19.82
C LYS A 298 -19.78 -5.06 -18.76
N MET A 299 -18.86 -4.10 -18.64
CA MET A 299 -19.06 -2.95 -17.75
C MET A 299 -20.27 -2.13 -18.16
N ASN A 300 -20.43 -1.89 -19.45
CA ASN A 300 -21.59 -1.16 -19.98
C ASN A 300 -22.92 -1.86 -19.69
N ASP A 301 -22.93 -3.18 -19.68
CA ASP A 301 -24.15 -3.98 -19.41
C ASP A 301 -24.29 -4.39 -17.93
N THR A 302 -23.35 -4.01 -17.07
CA THR A 302 -23.40 -4.37 -15.66
C THR A 302 -24.50 -3.57 -14.94
N MET A 303 -25.33 -4.29 -14.19
CA MET A 303 -26.29 -3.69 -13.26
C MET A 303 -25.68 -3.63 -11.87
N VAL A 304 -25.73 -2.48 -11.23
CA VAL A 304 -25.30 -2.24 -9.85
C VAL A 304 -26.51 -1.85 -8.99
N LYS A 305 -26.54 -2.34 -7.75
CA LYS A 305 -27.64 -2.04 -6.83
C LYS A 305 -27.22 -0.88 -5.93
N LEU A 306 -27.97 0.22 -5.97
CA LEU A 306 -27.69 1.45 -5.21
C LEU A 306 -28.94 1.93 -4.46
N PRO A 307 -28.79 2.70 -3.38
CA PRO A 307 -29.89 3.44 -2.77
C PRO A 307 -30.61 4.30 -3.80
N ALA A 308 -31.92 4.31 -3.74
CA ALA A 308 -32.76 5.07 -4.66
C ALA A 308 -33.66 6.07 -3.92
N THR A 309 -33.87 7.20 -4.57
CA THR A 309 -34.87 8.18 -4.18
C THR A 309 -36.31 7.67 -4.52
N PRO A 310 -37.37 8.24 -3.93
CA PRO A 310 -38.73 7.81 -4.22
C PRO A 310 -39.13 7.93 -5.70
N ASP A 311 -38.45 8.78 -6.49
CA ASP A 311 -38.66 8.93 -7.94
C ASP A 311 -37.75 8.00 -8.77
N GLY A 312 -37.11 7.01 -8.13
CA GLY A 312 -36.35 5.94 -8.81
C GLY A 312 -34.97 6.35 -9.33
N LYS A 313 -34.39 7.44 -8.82
CA LYS A 313 -33.02 7.86 -9.16
C LYS A 313 -32.02 7.43 -8.09
N PRO A 314 -30.70 7.33 -8.41
CA PRO A 314 -29.68 7.08 -7.39
C PRO A 314 -29.71 8.17 -6.31
N ASP A 315 -29.78 7.77 -5.05
CA ASP A 315 -29.75 8.70 -3.91
C ASP A 315 -28.29 9.02 -3.50
N TRP A 316 -27.65 9.89 -4.27
CA TRP A 316 -26.27 10.35 -4.03
C TRP A 316 -26.11 11.02 -2.67
N GLN A 317 -27.17 11.75 -2.21
CA GLN A 317 -27.11 12.42 -0.92
C GLN A 317 -27.13 11.42 0.24
N TRP A 318 -27.93 10.35 0.13
CA TRP A 318 -27.94 9.29 1.12
C TRP A 318 -26.57 8.59 1.17
N MET A 319 -25.99 8.22 0.01
CA MET A 319 -24.67 7.59 -0.08
C MET A 319 -23.59 8.45 0.56
N GLU A 320 -23.60 9.76 0.29
CA GLU A 320 -22.65 10.71 0.88
C GLU A 320 -22.80 10.78 2.41
N ASN A 321 -24.02 10.95 2.89
CA ASN A 321 -24.33 11.02 4.33
C ASN A 321 -23.95 9.73 5.05
N TYR A 322 -24.19 8.57 4.42
CA TYR A 322 -23.81 7.28 4.97
C TYR A 322 -22.30 7.18 5.17
N ILE A 323 -21.50 7.42 4.15
CA ILE A 323 -20.02 7.37 4.26
C ILE A 323 -19.51 8.39 5.28
N LYS A 324 -20.03 9.62 5.26
CA LYS A 324 -19.64 10.65 6.24
C LYS A 324 -20.02 10.30 7.67
N SER A 325 -21.00 9.43 7.88
CA SER A 325 -21.41 8.96 9.22
C SER A 325 -20.55 7.82 9.79
N LEU A 326 -19.75 7.16 8.94
CA LEU A 326 -18.85 6.10 9.37
C LEU A 326 -17.67 6.65 10.17
N PRO A 327 -17.00 5.83 11.02
CA PRO A 327 -15.76 6.23 11.66
C PRO A 327 -14.78 6.81 10.64
N TYR A 328 -14.24 7.98 10.95
CA TYR A 328 -13.35 8.78 10.08
C TYR A 328 -13.99 9.34 8.80
N GLY A 329 -15.26 9.11 8.53
CA GLY A 329 -15.99 9.75 7.42
C GLY A 329 -16.06 11.27 7.53
N ASP A 330 -15.99 11.80 8.77
CA ASP A 330 -15.86 13.23 9.09
C ASP A 330 -14.51 13.84 8.64
N ARG A 331 -13.55 13.01 8.18
CA ARG A 331 -12.23 13.44 7.67
C ARG A 331 -12.14 13.50 6.15
N LEU A 332 -13.13 13.01 5.43
CA LEU A 332 -13.18 13.09 3.97
C LEU A 332 -13.34 14.56 3.54
N ARG A 333 -12.41 15.03 2.72
CA ARG A 333 -12.36 16.39 2.18
C ARG A 333 -12.62 16.37 0.68
#